data_13402f12a1cfa31deb3f64584316448d
#
_entry.id   13402f12a1cfa31deb3f64584316448d
#
_cell.length_a   1.000
_cell.length_b   1.000
_cell.length_c   1.000
_cell.angle_alpha   90.00
_cell.angle_beta   90.00
_cell.angle_gamma   90.00
#
_symmetry.space_group_name_H-M   'P 1'
#
loop_
_entity.id
_entity.type
_entity.pdbx_description
1 polymer ?
#
loop_
_entity_poly.entity_id
_entity_poly.type
_entity_poly.pdbx_seq_one_letter_code
_entity_poly.pdbx_strand_id
1 'polypeptide(L)'
;ARARNMNALHERFDGYIADPDRLSVPSVMQEATRLIIDVTTMPDVGPRLAEQRDELSRLLKRAATPVAVQLVSDNITSVSIYKVGVLGAFTSRSLELRPGTYVAVGARPGYRDVRLEFRVAPEIDMQPVVVRCEEPI
;
A
#
# COMPACT_ATOMS: atom_id res chain seq x y z
N ALA A 1 -10.42 -14.41 -31.84
CA ALA A 1 -10.30 -14.97 -30.47
C ALA A 1 -8.94 -14.68 -29.84
N ARG A 2 -7.84 -14.94 -30.58
CA ARG A 2 -6.48 -14.69 -30.05
C ARG A 2 -6.21 -13.20 -29.83
N ALA A 3 -6.60 -12.34 -30.75
CA ALA A 3 -6.44 -10.89 -30.63
C ALA A 3 -7.25 -10.33 -29.46
N ARG A 4 -8.46 -10.85 -29.24
CA ARG A 4 -9.32 -10.46 -28.12
C ARG A 4 -8.69 -10.85 -26.78
N ASN A 5 -8.11 -12.05 -26.68
CA ASN A 5 -7.44 -12.52 -25.47
C ASN A 5 -6.20 -11.67 -25.17
N MET A 6 -5.44 -11.27 -26.18
CA MET A 6 -4.27 -10.41 -26.01
C MET A 6 -4.66 -9.02 -25.50
N ASN A 7 -5.73 -8.43 -26.05
CA ASN A 7 -6.24 -7.14 -25.57
C ASN A 7 -6.69 -7.22 -24.10
N ALA A 8 -7.37 -8.30 -23.72
CA ALA A 8 -7.80 -8.51 -22.34
C ALA A 8 -6.59 -8.60 -21.39
N LEU A 9 -5.52 -9.28 -21.81
CA LEU A 9 -4.29 -9.37 -21.03
C LEU A 9 -3.62 -8.00 -20.87
N HIS A 10 -3.51 -7.22 -21.94
CA HIS A 10 -2.96 -5.87 -21.86
C HIS A 10 -3.75 -5.00 -20.89
N GLU A 11 -5.08 -5.05 -20.94
CA GLU A 11 -5.95 -4.29 -20.04
C GLU A 11 -5.76 -4.70 -18.58
N ARG A 12 -5.60 -6.00 -18.31
CA ARG A 12 -5.36 -6.48 -16.95
C ARG A 12 -4.04 -5.98 -16.39
N PHE A 13 -2.96 -6.02 -17.17
CA PHE A 13 -1.68 -5.45 -16.77
C PHE A 13 -1.77 -3.95 -16.53
N ASP A 14 -2.40 -3.23 -17.44
CA ASP A 14 -2.55 -1.77 -17.33
C ASP A 14 -3.32 -1.39 -16.06
N GLY A 15 -4.34 -2.16 -15.69
CA GLY A 15 -5.11 -1.94 -14.47
C GLY A 15 -4.27 -2.03 -13.20
N TYR A 16 -3.38 -3.02 -13.10
CA TYR A 16 -2.47 -3.15 -11.97
C TYR A 16 -1.37 -2.08 -11.97
N ILE A 17 -0.82 -1.78 -13.14
CA ILE A 17 0.26 -0.80 -13.28
C ILE A 17 -0.23 0.62 -12.96
N ALA A 18 -1.48 0.94 -13.30
CA ALA A 18 -2.07 2.25 -13.05
C ALA A 18 -2.27 2.57 -11.56
N ASP A 19 -2.44 1.54 -10.72
CA ASP A 19 -2.63 1.70 -9.28
C ASP A 19 -1.75 0.70 -8.51
N PRO A 20 -0.43 0.95 -8.44
CA PRO A 20 0.50 0.00 -7.85
C PRO A 20 0.33 -0.20 -6.34
N ASP A 21 -0.26 0.75 -5.63
CA ASP A 21 -0.49 0.60 -4.19
C ASP A 21 -1.50 -0.52 -3.87
N ARG A 22 -2.42 -0.82 -4.79
CA ARG A 22 -3.35 -1.95 -4.63
C ARG A 22 -2.64 -3.29 -4.56
N LEU A 23 -1.44 -3.40 -5.12
CA LEU A 23 -0.68 -4.65 -5.13
C LEU A 23 -0.23 -5.08 -3.74
N SER A 24 -0.27 -4.20 -2.75
CA SER A 24 0.01 -4.57 -1.35
C SER A 24 -1.16 -5.28 -0.67
N VAL A 25 -2.35 -5.25 -1.26
CA VAL A 25 -3.50 -6.03 -0.80
C VAL A 25 -3.26 -7.51 -1.13
N PRO A 26 -3.31 -8.43 -0.15
CA PRO A 26 -2.91 -9.83 -0.39
C PRO A 26 -3.64 -10.51 -1.55
N SER A 27 -4.96 -10.32 -1.67
CA SER A 27 -5.73 -10.92 -2.76
C SER A 27 -5.34 -10.37 -4.13
N VAL A 28 -5.07 -9.07 -4.22
CA VAL A 28 -4.63 -8.42 -5.46
C VAL A 28 -3.22 -8.88 -5.83
N MET A 29 -2.33 -9.00 -4.85
CA MET A 29 -0.97 -9.52 -5.05
C MET A 29 -1.00 -10.94 -5.61
N GLN A 30 -1.86 -11.80 -5.09
CA GLN A 30 -2.03 -13.17 -5.59
C GLN A 30 -2.52 -13.18 -7.04
N GLU A 31 -3.52 -12.38 -7.37
CA GLU A 31 -4.04 -12.27 -8.73
C GLU A 31 -2.98 -11.80 -9.72
N ALA A 32 -2.23 -10.76 -9.35
CA ALA A 32 -1.18 -10.20 -10.21
C ALA A 32 -0.04 -11.20 -10.39
N THR A 33 0.36 -11.91 -9.34
CA THR A 33 1.39 -12.96 -9.41
C THR A 33 0.94 -14.08 -10.35
N ARG A 34 -0.32 -14.49 -10.26
CA ARG A 34 -0.88 -15.52 -11.13
C ARG A 34 -0.86 -15.07 -12.60
N LEU A 35 -1.20 -13.81 -12.85
CA LEU A 35 -1.17 -13.26 -14.21
C LEU A 35 0.24 -13.33 -14.79
N ILE A 36 1.27 -12.99 -14.02
CA ILE A 36 2.66 -13.08 -14.44
C ILE A 36 3.04 -14.52 -14.77
N ILE A 37 2.66 -15.47 -13.93
CA ILE A 37 2.94 -16.89 -14.15
C ILE A 37 2.29 -17.36 -15.45
N ASP A 38 1.02 -17.04 -15.65
CA ASP A 38 0.28 -17.45 -16.83
C ASP A 38 0.92 -16.91 -18.12
N VAL A 39 1.35 -15.66 -18.11
CA VAL A 39 2.01 -15.04 -19.26
C VAL A 39 3.42 -15.61 -19.47
N THR A 40 4.14 -15.89 -18.41
CA THR A 40 5.51 -16.45 -18.50
C THR A 40 5.50 -17.82 -19.16
N THR A 41 4.43 -18.59 -18.99
CA THR A 41 4.29 -19.93 -19.60
C THR A 41 3.74 -19.88 -21.02
N MET A 42 3.29 -18.72 -21.50
CA MET A 42 2.77 -18.58 -22.86
C MET A 42 3.92 -18.49 -23.87
N PRO A 43 3.82 -19.19 -25.02
CA PRO A 43 4.78 -18.98 -26.10
C PRO A 43 4.47 -17.68 -26.84
N ASP A 44 5.49 -16.96 -27.26
CA ASP A 44 5.39 -15.86 -28.21
C ASP A 44 4.43 -14.74 -27.77
N VAL A 45 4.70 -14.14 -26.61
CA VAL A 45 3.85 -13.09 -26.03
C VAL A 45 4.03 -11.71 -26.69
N GLY A 46 5.11 -11.49 -27.41
CA GLY A 46 5.43 -10.21 -28.01
C GLY A 46 6.07 -9.21 -27.03
N PRO A 47 6.68 -8.14 -27.57
CA PRO A 47 7.49 -7.22 -26.75
C PRO A 47 6.66 -6.38 -25.77
N ARG A 48 5.46 -5.94 -26.17
CA ARG A 48 4.62 -5.11 -25.29
C ARG A 48 4.16 -5.86 -24.06
N LEU A 49 3.72 -7.10 -24.22
CA LEU A 49 3.26 -7.90 -23.08
C LEU A 49 4.43 -8.29 -22.17
N ALA A 50 5.60 -8.57 -22.77
CA ALA A 50 6.81 -8.83 -21.99
C ALA A 50 7.22 -7.63 -21.14
N GLU A 51 7.15 -6.42 -21.70
CA GLU A 51 7.43 -5.18 -20.96
C GLU A 51 6.45 -4.95 -19.81
N GLN A 52 5.15 -5.17 -20.07
CA GLN A 52 4.12 -5.05 -19.04
C GLN A 52 4.34 -6.07 -17.91
N ARG A 53 4.69 -7.30 -18.24
CA ARG A 53 5.02 -8.34 -17.27
C ARG A 53 6.20 -7.92 -16.40
N ASP A 54 7.24 -7.40 -17.00
CA ASP A 54 8.45 -6.97 -16.29
C ASP A 54 8.14 -5.77 -15.38
N GLU A 55 7.34 -4.83 -15.84
CA GLU A 55 6.90 -3.69 -15.05
C GLU A 55 6.06 -4.14 -13.85
N LEU A 56 5.11 -5.03 -14.06
CA LEU A 56 4.29 -5.56 -12.98
C LEU A 56 5.14 -6.33 -11.96
N SER A 57 6.14 -7.07 -12.41
CA SER A 57 7.07 -7.77 -11.51
C SER A 57 7.83 -6.79 -10.62
N ARG A 58 8.28 -5.66 -11.16
CA ARG A 58 8.94 -4.61 -10.36
C ARG A 58 7.98 -3.99 -9.34
N LEU A 59 6.74 -3.72 -9.75
CA LEU A 59 5.73 -3.14 -8.87
C LEU A 59 5.29 -4.11 -7.76
N LEU A 60 5.27 -5.41 -8.03
CA LEU A 60 5.01 -6.42 -6.99
C LEU A 60 6.14 -6.45 -5.96
N LYS A 61 7.38 -6.35 -6.37
CA LYS A 61 8.51 -6.23 -5.46
C LYS A 61 8.39 -4.97 -4.58
N ARG A 62 8.04 -3.85 -5.19
CA ARG A 62 7.80 -2.60 -4.47
C ARG A 62 6.70 -2.77 -3.42
N ALA A 63 5.58 -3.38 -3.80
CA ALA A 63 4.44 -3.59 -2.92
C ALA A 63 4.74 -4.54 -1.75
N ALA A 64 5.66 -5.47 -1.93
CA ALA A 64 6.08 -6.41 -0.90
C ALA A 64 7.16 -5.85 0.03
N THR A 65 7.78 -4.73 -0.32
CA THR A 65 8.88 -4.14 0.43
C THR A 65 8.35 -3.10 1.42
N PRO A 66 8.49 -3.34 2.74
CA PRO A 66 8.03 -2.36 3.73
C PRO A 66 8.84 -1.06 3.69
N VAL A 67 8.16 0.03 4.04
CA VAL A 67 8.75 1.36 4.15
C VAL A 67 8.73 1.76 5.63
N ALA A 68 9.84 2.30 6.12
CA ALA A 68 9.94 2.77 7.49
C ALA A 68 9.10 4.04 7.68
N VAL A 69 8.21 4.03 8.68
CA VAL A 69 7.34 5.15 9.01
C VAL A 69 7.51 5.47 10.49
N GLN A 70 7.77 6.75 10.80
CA GLN A 70 7.85 7.20 12.17
C GLN A 70 6.55 7.88 12.58
N LEU A 71 5.98 7.42 13.68
CA LEU A 71 4.79 8.02 14.29
C LEU A 71 5.20 8.76 15.56
N VAL A 72 4.62 9.93 15.75
CA VAL A 72 4.88 10.79 16.92
C VAL A 72 3.55 11.12 17.58
N SER A 73 3.51 11.03 18.89
CA SER A 73 2.32 11.33 19.68
C SER A 73 2.71 11.98 21.02
N ASP A 74 1.74 12.16 21.90
CA ASP A 74 1.93 12.85 23.18
C ASP A 74 2.00 11.92 24.40
N ASN A 75 2.10 10.61 24.15
CA ASN A 75 2.14 9.57 25.19
C ASN A 75 0.85 9.48 26.05
N ILE A 76 -0.21 10.14 25.64
CA ILE A 76 -1.52 10.12 26.31
C ILE A 76 -2.59 9.65 25.34
N THR A 77 -2.52 10.08 24.09
CA THR A 77 -3.45 9.68 23.04
C THR A 77 -3.21 8.23 22.66
N SER A 78 -4.27 7.41 22.68
CA SER A 78 -4.21 6.04 22.20
C SER A 78 -4.33 6.08 20.67
N VAL A 79 -3.34 5.52 19.98
CA VAL A 79 -3.26 5.54 18.52
C VAL A 79 -3.54 4.15 17.97
N SER A 80 -4.36 4.10 16.92
CA SER A 80 -4.58 2.88 16.15
C SER A 80 -4.50 3.21 14.66
N ILE A 81 -4.14 2.21 13.86
CA ILE A 81 -4.14 2.34 12.40
C ILE A 81 -5.09 1.30 11.84
N TYR A 82 -6.06 1.75 11.06
CA TYR A 82 -7.08 0.88 10.48
C TYR A 82 -6.41 -0.25 9.68
N LYS A 83 -6.84 -1.47 9.91
CA LYS A 83 -6.31 -2.72 9.32
C LYS A 83 -4.88 -3.08 9.72
N VAL A 84 -4.22 -2.27 10.53
CA VAL A 84 -2.89 -2.60 11.05
C VAL A 84 -2.98 -3.05 12.51
N GLY A 85 -3.64 -2.26 13.34
CA GLY A 85 -3.86 -2.62 14.74
C GLY A 85 -3.77 -1.44 15.70
N VAL A 86 -3.93 -1.76 16.98
CA VAL A 86 -3.86 -0.80 18.06
C VAL A 86 -2.40 -0.67 18.51
N LEU A 87 -1.89 0.56 18.49
CA LEU A 87 -0.51 0.85 18.88
C LEU A 87 -0.40 1.32 20.33
N GLY A 88 -1.52 1.83 20.91
CA GLY A 88 -1.54 2.37 22.27
C GLY A 88 -0.99 3.78 22.32
N ALA A 89 -0.62 4.20 23.54
CA ALA A 89 -0.04 5.53 23.78
C ALA A 89 1.49 5.44 23.70
N PHE A 90 2.11 6.44 23.06
CA PHE A 90 3.57 6.50 22.90
C PHE A 90 4.00 7.93 22.58
N THR A 91 5.28 8.21 22.73
CA THR A 91 5.90 9.47 22.30
C THR A 91 6.38 9.36 20.86
N SER A 92 7.08 8.28 20.53
CA SER A 92 7.58 8.02 19.18
C SER A 92 7.62 6.52 18.96
N ARG A 93 7.25 6.10 17.76
CA ARG A 93 7.26 4.70 17.38
C ARG A 93 7.56 4.55 15.91
N SER A 94 8.44 3.61 15.57
CA SER A 94 8.76 3.28 14.20
C SER A 94 7.99 2.03 13.78
N LEU A 95 7.41 2.07 12.58
CA LEU A 95 6.72 0.93 11.97
C LEU A 95 7.26 0.71 10.56
N GLU A 96 7.11 -0.51 10.09
CA GLU A 96 7.35 -0.83 8.70
C GLU A 96 6.02 -1.17 8.05
N LEU A 97 5.63 -0.36 7.05
CA LEU A 97 4.35 -0.49 6.36
C LEU A 97 4.58 -0.64 4.85
N ARG A 98 3.81 -1.51 4.23
CA ARG A 98 3.83 -1.65 2.77
C ARG A 98 3.24 -0.40 2.12
N PRO A 99 3.61 -0.09 0.86
CA PRO A 99 3.02 1.04 0.15
C PRO A 99 1.50 0.98 0.13
N GLY A 100 0.87 2.11 0.37
CA GLY A 100 -0.59 2.22 0.40
C GLY A 100 -1.04 3.43 1.19
N THR A 101 -2.36 3.61 1.28
CA THR A 101 -2.99 4.67 2.05
C THR A 101 -3.50 4.09 3.37
N TYR A 102 -3.17 4.75 4.46
CA TYR A 102 -3.52 4.32 5.82
C TYR A 102 -4.30 5.41 6.55
N VAL A 103 -5.12 5.00 7.50
CA VAL A 103 -5.86 5.91 8.37
C VAL A 103 -5.45 5.66 9.80
N ALA A 104 -4.86 6.66 10.43
CA ALA A 104 -4.54 6.64 11.85
C ALA A 104 -5.65 7.34 12.64
N VAL A 105 -6.02 6.77 13.76
CA VAL A 105 -7.03 7.32 14.66
C VAL A 105 -6.41 7.49 16.05
N GLY A 106 -6.54 8.69 16.61
CA GLY A 106 -6.13 8.99 17.97
C GLY A 106 -7.35 9.23 18.87
N ALA A 107 -7.35 8.65 20.04
CA ALA A 107 -8.40 8.82 21.03
C ALA A 107 -7.78 9.15 22.40
N ARG A 108 -8.33 10.18 23.07
CA ARG A 108 -7.91 10.62 24.39
C ARG A 108 -9.13 11.00 25.21
N PRO A 109 -9.30 10.49 26.44
CA PRO A 109 -10.45 10.84 27.27
C PRO A 109 -10.59 12.35 27.47
N GLY A 110 -11.77 12.90 27.24
CA GLY A 110 -12.04 14.32 27.36
C GLY A 110 -11.66 15.16 26.15
N TYR A 111 -11.16 14.54 25.10
CA TYR A 111 -10.74 15.20 23.86
C TYR A 111 -11.45 14.63 22.65
N ARG A 112 -11.52 15.40 21.60
CA ARG A 112 -12.06 14.92 20.34
C ARG A 112 -11.09 13.95 19.68
N ASP A 113 -11.63 12.90 19.07
CA ASP A 113 -10.82 11.95 18.30
C ASP A 113 -10.19 12.66 17.10
N VAL A 114 -9.00 12.21 16.76
CA VAL A 114 -8.26 12.69 15.59
C VAL A 114 -8.21 11.56 14.58
N ARG A 115 -8.46 11.91 13.32
CA ARG A 115 -8.36 10.98 12.21
C ARG A 115 -7.45 11.56 11.15
N LEU A 116 -6.42 10.83 10.79
CA LEU A 116 -5.41 11.29 9.82
C LEU A 116 -5.20 10.22 8.75
N GLU A 117 -5.39 10.63 7.49
CA GLU A 117 -5.06 9.78 6.35
C GLU A 117 -3.63 10.11 5.88
N PHE A 118 -2.83 9.09 5.63
CA PHE A 118 -1.47 9.28 5.12
C PHE A 118 -1.12 8.19 4.11
N ARG A 119 -0.29 8.55 3.15
CA ARG A 119 0.17 7.63 2.11
C ARG A 119 1.61 7.23 2.37
N VAL A 120 1.88 5.93 2.25
CA VAL A 120 3.22 5.34 2.38
C VAL A 120 3.67 4.86 1.01
N ALA A 121 4.84 5.30 0.58
CA ALA A 121 5.44 4.85 -0.68
C ALA A 121 6.96 5.05 -0.62
N PRO A 122 7.75 4.17 -1.28
CA PRO A 122 9.22 4.28 -1.22
C PRO A 122 9.76 5.53 -1.90
N GLU A 123 9.05 6.09 -2.88
CA GLU A 123 9.44 7.30 -3.57
C GLU A 123 9.04 8.60 -2.87
N ILE A 124 8.29 8.51 -1.76
CA ILE A 124 7.92 9.67 -0.94
C ILE A 124 8.93 9.83 0.19
N ASP A 125 9.42 11.05 0.40
CA ASP A 125 10.22 11.37 1.57
C ASP A 125 9.29 11.50 2.78
N MET A 126 9.19 10.39 3.55
CA MET A 126 8.24 10.29 4.65
C MET A 126 8.65 11.17 5.83
N GLN A 127 7.86 12.20 6.08
CA GLN A 127 7.97 12.99 7.30
C GLN A 127 7.31 12.23 8.47
N PRO A 128 7.72 12.49 9.72
CA PRO A 128 7.05 11.88 10.87
C PRO A 128 5.56 12.19 10.86
N VAL A 129 4.75 11.16 11.09
CA VAL A 129 3.29 11.29 11.15
C VAL A 129 2.89 11.59 12.58
N VAL A 130 2.32 12.77 12.81
CA VAL A 130 1.92 13.21 14.17
C VAL A 130 0.44 12.90 14.38
N VAL A 131 0.15 12.09 15.40
CA VAL A 131 -1.23 11.70 15.76
C VAL A 131 -1.41 11.97 17.23
N ARG A 132 -2.13 13.07 17.57
CA ARG A 132 -2.42 13.42 18.95
C ARG A 132 -3.72 14.22 19.02
N CYS A 133 -4.46 14.04 20.12
CA CYS A 133 -5.68 14.77 20.38
C CYS A 133 -5.35 16.09 21.06
N GLU A 134 -5.75 17.21 20.46
CA GLU A 134 -5.45 18.56 20.95
C GLU A 134 -6.70 19.35 21.34
N GLU A 135 -7.88 18.95 20.87
CA GLU A 135 -9.13 19.67 21.09
C GLU A 135 -9.94 19.04 22.23
N PRO A 136 -10.07 19.73 23.40
CA PRO A 136 -10.97 19.28 24.46
C PRO A 136 -12.42 19.30 23.99
N ILE A 137 -13.19 18.38 24.50
CA ILE A 137 -14.65 18.35 24.26
C ILE A 137 -15.34 19.45 25.03
#